data_89bf5d64a27474865e872c501e31f959
#
_entry.id   89bf5d64a27474865e872c501e31f959
#
_cell.length_a   1.000
_cell.length_b   1.000
_cell.length_c   1.000
_cell.angle_alpha   90.00
_cell.angle_beta   90.00
_cell.angle_gamma   90.00
#
_symmetry.space_group_name_H-M   'P 1'
#
loop_
_entity.id
_entity.type
_entity.pdbx_description
1 polymer ?
#
loop_
_entity_poly.entity_id
_entity_poly.type
_entity_poly.pdbx_seq_one_letter_code
_entity_poly.pdbx_strand_id
1 'polypeptide(L)'
;GVLIYKSNQKKDGSFPVCLRITKDGKRKYIDLGLTAKEDQWNEETARFKKDKRVNPNHEKYNTLLNHYEERKDVILRKFAENRIDWTLNQFEEEFLGVSKRGKVYDYFLKQIDILKATNHIGNAKAYERTLHVLGKYDKKIKERLFPEVDIKYVNAFNVALEKDNCCGNTRKYYLKTLRALLNKAIKEKEASPTTYPFGSGGFEINSLEEETRKRYLLSEDLALLKDTPQDNYTLEYTRRLFLFSYHCFGVSFIDMATFTSQNIERLETGEYIVYKRQKIKNQRGVKAIKIPVTETIKELLDWFKMNTPLVGNYLVPVITKDYSGEQLYNHIRSRYVCYAKNLK
;
A
#
# COMPACT_ATOMS: atom_id res chain seq x y z
N GLY A 1 30.03 0.94 -26.94
CA GLY A 1 30.49 2.17 -27.58
C GLY A 1 29.39 2.89 -28.31
N VAL A 2 29.58 4.16 -28.60
CA VAL A 2 28.65 5.00 -29.35
C VAL A 2 28.79 4.75 -30.86
N LEU A 3 27.69 4.81 -31.59
CA LEU A 3 27.67 4.66 -33.06
C LEU A 3 26.40 5.30 -33.65
N ILE A 4 26.40 5.54 -34.97
CA ILE A 4 25.16 5.79 -35.72
C ILE A 4 24.52 4.46 -36.10
N TYR A 5 23.21 4.33 -35.87
CA TYR A 5 22.47 3.09 -36.11
C TYR A 5 21.87 3.09 -37.51
N LYS A 6 22.67 2.62 -38.51
CA LYS A 6 22.33 2.68 -39.93
C LYS A 6 21.11 1.86 -40.36
N SER A 7 20.67 0.91 -39.52
CA SER A 7 19.47 0.12 -39.83
C SER A 7 18.14 0.89 -39.64
N ASN A 8 18.18 2.12 -39.10
CA ASN A 8 16.99 2.93 -38.87
C ASN A 8 17.18 4.36 -39.40
N GLN A 9 17.11 4.53 -40.71
CA GLN A 9 17.22 5.84 -41.36
C GLN A 9 15.91 6.63 -41.18
N LYS A 10 16.03 7.88 -40.75
CA LYS A 10 14.91 8.81 -40.65
C LYS A 10 14.55 9.41 -42.02
N LYS A 11 13.36 10.00 -42.13
CA LYS A 11 12.85 10.62 -43.37
C LYS A 11 13.76 11.75 -43.91
N ASP A 12 14.51 12.40 -43.04
CA ASP A 12 15.46 13.47 -43.36
C ASP A 12 16.86 12.97 -43.76
N GLY A 13 17.03 11.65 -43.90
CA GLY A 13 18.29 11.01 -44.28
C GLY A 13 19.27 10.85 -43.12
N SER A 14 18.91 11.27 -41.89
CA SER A 14 19.74 11.08 -40.70
C SER A 14 19.53 9.72 -40.04
N PHE A 15 20.49 9.30 -39.20
CA PHE A 15 20.45 8.09 -38.42
C PHE A 15 20.48 8.41 -36.92
N PRO A 16 19.78 7.63 -36.07
CA PRO A 16 19.89 7.81 -34.63
C PRO A 16 21.30 7.46 -34.14
N VAL A 17 21.80 8.26 -33.21
CA VAL A 17 23.04 7.99 -32.48
C VAL A 17 22.69 7.14 -31.26
N CYS A 18 23.28 5.95 -31.17
CA CYS A 18 22.98 4.97 -30.16
C CYS A 18 24.23 4.55 -29.38
N LEU A 19 24.02 4.22 -28.10
CA LEU A 19 24.99 3.49 -27.28
C LEU A 19 24.76 1.98 -27.47
N ARG A 20 25.75 1.27 -28.03
CA ARG A 20 25.73 -0.19 -28.12
C ARG A 20 26.38 -0.81 -26.89
N ILE A 21 25.66 -1.67 -26.21
CA ILE A 21 26.13 -2.51 -25.08
C ILE A 21 26.05 -3.98 -25.53
N THR A 22 27.09 -4.73 -25.24
CA THR A 22 27.17 -6.17 -25.53
C THR A 22 27.46 -6.93 -24.23
N LYS A 23 26.68 -7.98 -23.96
CA LYS A 23 26.94 -8.94 -22.89
C LYS A 23 26.45 -10.32 -23.29
N ASP A 24 27.24 -11.35 -23.00
CA ASP A 24 26.93 -12.76 -23.29
C ASP A 24 26.50 -12.99 -24.77
N GLY A 25 27.24 -12.37 -25.71
CA GLY A 25 26.99 -12.46 -27.15
C GLY A 25 25.75 -11.67 -27.65
N LYS A 26 24.91 -11.13 -26.76
CA LYS A 26 23.74 -10.33 -27.09
C LYS A 26 24.08 -8.84 -27.12
N ARG A 27 23.41 -8.10 -28.01
CA ARG A 27 23.60 -6.65 -28.19
C ARG A 27 22.32 -5.90 -27.88
N LYS A 28 22.47 -4.72 -27.31
CA LYS A 28 21.37 -3.76 -27.11
C LYS A 28 21.81 -2.38 -27.57
N TYR A 29 20.92 -1.66 -28.24
CA TYR A 29 21.14 -0.31 -28.74
C TYR A 29 20.21 0.64 -27.95
N ILE A 30 20.80 1.63 -27.30
CA ILE A 30 20.09 2.64 -26.51
C ILE A 30 20.16 3.95 -27.29
N ASP A 31 19.02 4.50 -27.69
CA ASP A 31 18.94 5.77 -28.39
C ASP A 31 19.35 6.91 -27.44
N LEU A 32 20.30 7.75 -27.88
CA LEU A 32 20.81 8.89 -27.09
C LEU A 32 20.05 10.20 -27.39
N GLY A 33 18.99 10.15 -28.19
CA GLY A 33 18.21 11.32 -28.58
C GLY A 33 18.91 12.26 -29.57
N LEU A 34 19.98 11.83 -30.15
CA LEU A 34 20.75 12.55 -31.18
C LEU A 34 20.62 11.87 -32.55
N THR A 35 20.77 12.66 -33.60
CA THR A 35 20.80 12.15 -34.97
C THR A 35 21.99 12.73 -35.71
N ALA A 36 22.55 11.95 -36.62
CA ALA A 36 23.64 12.37 -37.48
C ALA A 36 23.44 11.86 -38.92
N LYS A 37 23.80 12.67 -39.91
CA LYS A 37 24.00 12.21 -41.27
C LYS A 37 25.40 11.60 -41.41
N GLU A 38 25.63 10.78 -42.43
CA GLU A 38 26.94 10.14 -42.61
C GLU A 38 28.10 11.14 -42.82
N ASP A 39 27.82 12.26 -43.48
CA ASP A 39 28.79 13.34 -43.69
C ASP A 39 29.16 14.06 -42.38
N GLN A 40 28.28 14.05 -41.40
CA GLN A 40 28.45 14.66 -40.06
C GLN A 40 29.17 13.77 -39.05
N TRP A 41 29.32 12.48 -39.35
CA TRP A 41 29.81 11.49 -38.39
C TRP A 41 31.22 10.98 -38.79
N ASN A 42 32.07 10.82 -37.77
CA ASN A 42 33.36 10.15 -37.90
C ASN A 42 33.26 8.76 -37.23
N GLU A 43 33.34 7.70 -38.00
CA GLU A 43 33.19 6.32 -37.50
C GLU A 43 34.36 5.87 -36.64
N GLU A 44 35.61 6.35 -36.95
CA GLU A 44 36.80 5.97 -36.16
C GLU A 44 36.78 6.51 -34.77
N THR A 45 36.37 7.77 -34.60
CA THR A 45 36.31 8.43 -33.32
C THR A 45 34.95 8.26 -32.60
N ALA A 46 33.93 7.76 -33.32
CA ALA A 46 32.53 7.69 -32.86
C ALA A 46 32.03 9.05 -32.36
N ARG A 47 32.32 10.13 -33.10
CA ARG A 47 31.98 11.51 -32.78
C ARG A 47 31.49 12.27 -34.00
N PHE A 48 30.80 13.38 -33.76
CA PHE A 48 30.50 14.36 -34.79
C PHE A 48 31.78 15.01 -35.29
N LYS A 49 31.92 15.13 -36.63
CA LYS A 49 33.08 15.81 -37.26
C LYS A 49 33.17 17.26 -36.78
N LYS A 50 34.41 17.71 -36.55
CA LYS A 50 34.70 19.06 -36.06
C LYS A 50 34.66 20.11 -37.19
N ASP A 51 33.59 20.12 -37.97
CA ASP A 51 33.36 21.11 -39.04
C ASP A 51 32.04 21.85 -38.78
N LYS A 52 32.15 23.15 -38.40
CA LYS A 52 30.99 24.00 -38.13
C LYS A 52 30.08 24.23 -39.33
N ARG A 53 30.60 24.06 -40.56
CA ARG A 53 29.82 24.20 -41.80
C ARG A 53 28.90 22.99 -41.99
N VAL A 54 29.35 21.82 -41.57
CA VAL A 54 28.58 20.58 -41.68
C VAL A 54 27.67 20.36 -40.46
N ASN A 55 28.17 20.70 -39.25
CA ASN A 55 27.38 20.64 -38.02
C ASN A 55 27.76 21.74 -37.04
N PRO A 56 27.02 22.84 -36.96
CA PRO A 56 27.31 23.95 -36.07
C PRO A 56 27.35 23.57 -34.58
N ASN A 57 26.65 22.50 -34.20
CA ASN A 57 26.50 22.04 -32.83
C ASN A 57 27.44 20.88 -32.44
N HIS A 58 28.44 20.54 -33.30
CA HIS A 58 29.28 19.37 -33.05
C HIS A 58 29.98 19.36 -31.68
N GLU A 59 30.42 20.51 -31.17
CA GLU A 59 31.06 20.62 -29.84
C GLU A 59 30.12 20.22 -28.74
N LYS A 60 28.91 20.78 -28.74
CA LYS A 60 27.84 20.49 -27.75
C LYS A 60 27.47 19.00 -27.80
N TYR A 61 27.29 18.44 -28.97
CA TYR A 61 26.94 17.03 -29.13
C TYR A 61 28.06 16.09 -28.69
N ASN A 62 29.32 16.41 -29.03
CA ASN A 62 30.47 15.62 -28.60
C ASN A 62 30.67 15.68 -27.07
N THR A 63 30.46 16.84 -26.43
CA THR A 63 30.45 16.95 -24.97
C THR A 63 29.38 16.07 -24.34
N LEU A 64 28.17 16.05 -24.90
CA LEU A 64 27.09 15.20 -24.44
C LEU A 64 27.41 13.71 -24.60
N LEU A 65 28.04 13.32 -25.74
CA LEU A 65 28.49 11.95 -25.96
C LEU A 65 29.55 11.50 -24.96
N ASN A 66 30.50 12.38 -24.61
CA ASN A 66 31.48 12.10 -23.56
C ASN A 66 30.78 11.85 -22.21
N HIS A 67 29.79 12.65 -21.86
CA HIS A 67 28.99 12.47 -20.65
C HIS A 67 28.25 11.11 -20.62
N TYR A 68 27.73 10.68 -21.77
CA TYR A 68 27.09 9.36 -21.86
C TYR A 68 28.11 8.22 -21.71
N GLU A 69 29.32 8.37 -22.24
CA GLU A 69 30.38 7.36 -22.08
C GLU A 69 30.86 7.29 -20.60
N GLU A 70 31.08 8.42 -19.95
CA GLU A 70 31.42 8.48 -18.53
C GLU A 70 30.33 7.80 -17.69
N ARG A 71 29.05 8.10 -17.97
CA ARG A 71 27.92 7.49 -17.28
C ARG A 71 27.90 5.96 -17.48
N LYS A 72 28.11 5.48 -18.69
CA LYS A 72 28.26 4.05 -18.99
C LYS A 72 29.33 3.42 -18.11
N ASP A 73 30.51 4.05 -18.03
CA ASP A 73 31.65 3.49 -17.29
C ASP A 73 31.42 3.50 -15.78
N VAL A 74 30.76 4.51 -15.24
CA VAL A 74 30.32 4.56 -13.83
C VAL A 74 29.37 3.41 -13.51
N ILE A 75 28.39 3.14 -14.38
CA ILE A 75 27.43 2.06 -14.18
C ILE A 75 28.11 0.69 -14.22
N LEU A 76 28.97 0.45 -15.21
CA LEU A 76 29.70 -0.82 -15.34
C LEU A 76 30.62 -1.05 -14.14
N ARG A 77 31.31 0.01 -13.65
CA ARG A 77 32.13 -0.04 -12.45
C ARG A 77 31.29 -0.39 -11.21
N LYS A 78 30.15 0.24 -11.03
CA LYS A 78 29.20 -0.05 -9.95
C LYS A 78 28.76 -1.53 -9.94
N PHE A 79 28.48 -2.09 -11.11
CA PHE A 79 28.12 -3.50 -11.22
C PHE A 79 29.29 -4.42 -10.87
N ALA A 80 30.50 -4.08 -11.32
CA ALA A 80 31.72 -4.85 -11.03
C ALA A 80 32.08 -4.81 -9.52
N GLU A 81 32.08 -3.64 -8.89
CA GLU A 81 32.38 -3.46 -7.45
C GLU A 81 31.38 -4.23 -6.57
N ASN A 82 30.11 -4.22 -6.93
CA ASN A 82 29.09 -4.95 -6.19
C ASN A 82 28.93 -6.42 -6.62
N ARG A 83 29.77 -6.91 -7.51
CA ARG A 83 29.74 -8.29 -8.05
C ARG A 83 28.35 -8.68 -8.57
N ILE A 84 27.67 -7.72 -9.23
CA ILE A 84 26.34 -7.93 -9.78
C ILE A 84 26.50 -8.55 -11.17
N ASP A 85 25.96 -9.73 -11.39
CA ASP A 85 25.78 -10.30 -12.72
C ASP A 85 24.56 -9.62 -13.39
N TRP A 86 24.83 -8.50 -14.09
CA TRP A 86 23.81 -7.63 -14.66
C TRP A 86 23.30 -8.14 -16.01
N THR A 87 22.06 -7.79 -16.34
CA THR A 87 21.46 -8.02 -17.65
C THR A 87 21.48 -6.74 -18.50
N LEU A 88 21.35 -6.88 -19.85
CA LEU A 88 21.25 -5.73 -20.75
C LEU A 88 20.09 -4.78 -20.40
N ASN A 89 18.97 -5.32 -19.88
CA ASN A 89 17.84 -4.51 -19.42
C ASN A 89 18.18 -3.72 -18.15
N GLN A 90 18.84 -4.33 -17.17
CA GLN A 90 19.28 -3.64 -15.96
C GLN A 90 20.27 -2.51 -16.27
N PHE A 91 21.19 -2.75 -17.25
CA PHE A 91 22.08 -1.68 -17.68
C PHE A 91 21.30 -0.52 -18.33
N GLU A 92 20.38 -0.81 -19.24
CA GLU A 92 19.55 0.22 -19.89
C GLU A 92 18.75 1.02 -18.88
N GLU A 93 18.13 0.37 -17.89
CA GLU A 93 17.38 1.01 -16.81
C GLU A 93 18.25 1.96 -15.97
N GLU A 94 19.46 1.56 -15.61
CA GLU A 94 20.42 2.42 -14.89
C GLU A 94 20.93 3.55 -15.79
N PHE A 95 21.20 3.26 -17.08
CA PHE A 95 21.75 4.22 -18.02
C PHE A 95 20.76 5.31 -18.40
N LEU A 96 19.53 4.98 -18.71
CA LEU A 96 18.51 5.96 -19.04
C LEU A 96 18.07 6.76 -17.82
N GLY A 97 18.41 6.32 -16.59
CA GLY A 97 17.87 6.89 -15.36
C GLY A 97 16.34 6.77 -15.30
N VAL A 98 15.79 6.18 -16.33
CA VAL A 98 14.43 5.69 -16.40
C VAL A 98 14.50 4.28 -15.84
N SER A 99 14.50 4.17 -14.50
CA SER A 99 13.93 2.94 -14.02
C SER A 99 12.51 2.94 -14.60
N LYS A 100 12.18 1.91 -15.38
CA LYS A 100 10.80 1.41 -15.52
C LYS A 100 10.35 0.88 -14.17
N ARG A 101 10.74 1.58 -13.09
CA ARG A 101 10.34 1.38 -11.72
C ARG A 101 8.90 1.80 -11.71
N GLY A 102 8.09 0.87 -11.39
CA GLY A 102 6.70 0.79 -11.70
C GLY A 102 5.92 2.08 -11.50
N LYS A 103 4.91 2.23 -12.29
CA LYS A 103 3.90 3.25 -12.06
C LYS A 103 3.33 3.05 -10.68
N VAL A 104 3.16 4.12 -9.95
CA VAL A 104 2.61 4.10 -8.58
C VAL A 104 1.27 3.37 -8.53
N TYR A 105 0.41 3.61 -9.53
CA TYR A 105 -0.89 2.98 -9.66
C TYR A 105 -0.81 1.46 -9.80
N ASP A 106 0.03 0.96 -10.71
CA ASP A 106 0.18 -0.47 -10.97
C ASP A 106 0.75 -1.20 -9.73
N TYR A 107 1.64 -0.53 -9.02
CA TYR A 107 2.20 -1.06 -7.78
C TYR A 107 1.17 -1.09 -6.65
N PHE A 108 0.28 -0.08 -6.55
CA PHE A 108 -0.87 -0.14 -5.64
C PHE A 108 -1.74 -1.37 -5.91
N LEU A 109 -2.11 -1.61 -7.17
CA LEU A 109 -2.92 -2.77 -7.56
C LEU A 109 -2.24 -4.08 -7.19
N LYS A 110 -0.95 -4.24 -7.55
CA LYS A 110 -0.15 -5.42 -7.18
C LYS A 110 -0.18 -5.67 -5.66
N GLN A 111 -0.02 -4.62 -4.84
CA GLN A 111 -0.03 -4.74 -3.39
C GLN A 111 -1.43 -5.08 -2.84
N ILE A 112 -2.48 -4.54 -3.42
CA ILE A 112 -3.87 -4.86 -3.07
C ILE A 112 -4.14 -6.35 -3.31
N ASP A 113 -3.73 -6.88 -4.47
CA ASP A 113 -3.92 -8.28 -4.82
C ASP A 113 -3.15 -9.22 -3.88
N ILE A 114 -1.90 -8.89 -3.54
CA ILE A 114 -1.10 -9.63 -2.57
C ILE A 114 -1.79 -9.63 -1.18
N LEU A 115 -2.29 -8.49 -0.73
CA LEU A 115 -2.97 -8.38 0.56
C LEU A 115 -4.27 -9.18 0.59
N LYS A 116 -5.03 -9.23 -0.51
CA LYS A 116 -6.22 -10.08 -0.63
C LYS A 116 -5.87 -11.56 -0.62
N ALA A 117 -4.89 -11.96 -1.41
CA ALA A 117 -4.42 -13.35 -1.49
C ALA A 117 -3.89 -13.86 -0.13
N THR A 118 -3.30 -12.98 0.68
CA THR A 118 -2.82 -13.31 2.03
C THR A 118 -3.84 -13.05 3.14
N ASN A 119 -5.11 -12.86 2.79
CA ASN A 119 -6.23 -12.62 3.72
C ASN A 119 -6.05 -11.40 4.65
N HIS A 120 -5.29 -10.39 4.21
CA HIS A 120 -5.15 -9.10 4.90
C HIS A 120 -6.16 -8.07 4.37
N ILE A 121 -7.44 -8.45 4.32
CA ILE A 121 -8.50 -7.71 3.64
C ILE A 121 -8.65 -6.27 4.15
N GLY A 122 -8.53 -6.06 5.46
CA GLY A 122 -8.59 -4.70 6.04
C GLY A 122 -7.52 -3.76 5.50
N ASN A 123 -6.28 -4.26 5.32
CA ASN A 123 -5.20 -3.49 4.71
C ASN A 123 -5.43 -3.30 3.20
N ALA A 124 -5.90 -4.32 2.49
CA ALA A 124 -6.27 -4.19 1.07
C ALA A 124 -7.30 -3.06 0.87
N LYS A 125 -8.34 -3.01 1.70
CA LYS A 125 -9.35 -1.93 1.68
C LYS A 125 -8.76 -0.54 1.99
N ALA A 126 -7.74 -0.46 2.86
CA ALA A 126 -7.04 0.80 3.13
C ALA A 126 -6.27 1.28 1.88
N TYR A 127 -5.59 0.38 1.19
CA TYR A 127 -4.89 0.68 -0.05
C TYR A 127 -5.86 1.06 -1.17
N GLU A 128 -6.95 0.30 -1.38
CA GLU A 128 -8.00 0.61 -2.36
C GLU A 128 -8.58 2.01 -2.14
N ARG A 129 -8.95 2.34 -0.89
CA ARG A 129 -9.50 3.66 -0.55
C ARG A 129 -8.49 4.77 -0.80
N THR A 130 -7.22 4.57 -0.42
CA THR A 130 -6.17 5.57 -0.64
C THR A 130 -5.92 5.78 -2.12
N LEU A 131 -5.86 4.71 -2.93
CA LEU A 131 -5.72 4.81 -4.38
C LEU A 131 -6.91 5.53 -5.03
N HIS A 132 -8.14 5.24 -4.58
CA HIS A 132 -9.34 5.94 -5.05
C HIS A 132 -9.28 7.44 -4.77
N VAL A 133 -8.86 7.84 -3.57
CA VAL A 133 -8.74 9.25 -3.17
C VAL A 133 -7.61 9.94 -3.94
N LEU A 134 -6.46 9.27 -4.12
CA LEU A 134 -5.38 9.76 -4.98
C LEU A 134 -5.86 9.99 -6.41
N GLY A 135 -6.69 9.08 -6.96
CA GLY A 135 -7.26 9.22 -8.31
C GLY A 135 -8.27 10.36 -8.45
N LYS A 136 -8.92 10.79 -7.36
CA LYS A 136 -9.74 12.00 -7.34
C LYS A 136 -8.89 13.26 -7.43
N TYR A 137 -7.80 13.30 -6.69
CA TYR A 137 -6.85 14.41 -6.64
C TYR A 137 -6.00 14.48 -7.91
N ASP A 138 -5.41 13.38 -8.32
CA ASP A 138 -4.47 13.29 -9.44
C ASP A 138 -5.05 12.46 -10.57
N LYS A 139 -5.55 13.12 -11.61
CA LYS A 139 -6.14 12.47 -12.81
C LYS A 139 -5.11 11.67 -13.61
N LYS A 140 -3.81 11.97 -13.43
CA LYS A 140 -2.69 11.28 -14.10
C LYS A 140 -2.05 10.19 -13.23
N ILE A 141 -2.66 9.80 -12.10
CA ILE A 141 -2.10 8.81 -11.17
C ILE A 141 -1.73 7.49 -11.85
N LYS A 142 -2.47 7.09 -12.90
CA LYS A 142 -2.21 5.87 -13.67
C LYS A 142 -0.89 5.90 -14.46
N GLU A 143 -0.41 7.09 -14.75
CA GLU A 143 0.83 7.32 -15.51
C GLU A 143 2.00 7.72 -14.60
N ARG A 144 1.69 8.13 -13.37
CA ARG A 144 2.66 8.72 -12.43
C ARG A 144 3.70 7.70 -12.00
N LEU A 145 4.95 8.12 -12.11
CA LEU A 145 6.11 7.34 -11.68
C LEU A 145 6.45 7.65 -10.22
N PHE A 146 7.14 6.73 -9.53
CA PHE A 146 7.54 6.92 -8.13
C PHE A 146 8.36 8.20 -7.89
N PRO A 147 9.33 8.61 -8.73
CA PRO A 147 10.08 9.84 -8.51
C PRO A 147 9.25 11.13 -8.50
N GLU A 148 8.05 11.08 -9.09
CA GLU A 148 7.12 12.22 -9.14
C GLU A 148 6.26 12.35 -7.88
N VAL A 149 6.29 11.34 -6.99
CA VAL A 149 5.61 11.36 -5.69
C VAL A 149 6.61 11.83 -4.63
N ASP A 150 7.06 13.04 -4.80
CA ASP A 150 8.01 13.75 -3.94
C ASP A 150 7.29 14.53 -2.80
N ILE A 151 8.05 15.27 -2.03
CA ILE A 151 7.53 16.10 -0.92
C ILE A 151 6.53 17.16 -1.41
N LYS A 152 6.74 17.74 -2.60
CA LYS A 152 5.83 18.74 -3.18
C LYS A 152 4.48 18.12 -3.52
N TYR A 153 4.50 16.90 -4.10
CA TYR A 153 3.30 16.14 -4.39
C TYR A 153 2.51 15.82 -3.13
N VAL A 154 3.18 15.34 -2.08
CA VAL A 154 2.54 14.99 -0.80
C VAL A 154 1.95 16.21 -0.10
N ASN A 155 2.66 17.34 -0.10
CA ASN A 155 2.13 18.60 0.42
C ASN A 155 0.88 19.05 -0.35
N ALA A 156 0.91 19.05 -1.68
CA ALA A 156 -0.22 19.42 -2.51
C ALA A 156 -1.42 18.49 -2.30
N PHE A 157 -1.18 17.19 -2.16
CA PHE A 157 -2.21 16.20 -1.83
C PHE A 157 -2.83 16.47 -0.46
N ASN A 158 -2.01 16.77 0.57
CA ASN A 158 -2.50 17.12 1.89
C ASN A 158 -3.40 18.38 1.85
N VAL A 159 -2.98 19.43 1.15
CA VAL A 159 -3.77 20.67 0.97
C VAL A 159 -5.09 20.38 0.24
N ALA A 160 -5.08 19.53 -0.78
CA ALA A 160 -6.30 19.15 -1.49
C ALA A 160 -7.28 18.40 -0.56
N LEU A 161 -6.80 17.48 0.27
CA LEU A 161 -7.63 16.78 1.26
C LEU A 161 -8.21 17.74 2.30
N GLU A 162 -7.46 18.76 2.70
CA GLU A 162 -7.92 19.80 3.64
C GLU A 162 -9.05 20.65 3.04
N LYS A 163 -8.89 21.04 1.78
CA LYS A 163 -9.95 21.76 1.03
C LYS A 163 -11.23 20.92 0.90
N ASP A 164 -11.12 19.60 0.80
CA ASP A 164 -12.25 18.66 0.81
C ASP A 164 -12.81 18.41 2.23
N ASN A 165 -12.45 19.24 3.22
CA ASN A 165 -12.88 19.14 4.62
C ASN A 165 -12.50 17.79 5.30
N CYS A 166 -11.43 17.13 4.86
CA CYS A 166 -10.90 15.97 5.56
C CYS A 166 -10.21 16.39 6.86
N CYS A 167 -10.67 15.88 8.00
CA CYS A 167 -10.00 16.10 9.29
C CYS A 167 -8.57 15.51 9.30
N GLY A 168 -7.71 16.04 10.17
CA GLY A 168 -6.30 15.66 10.26
C GLY A 168 -6.07 14.16 10.41
N ASN A 169 -6.87 13.49 11.26
CA ASN A 169 -6.79 12.04 11.42
C ASN A 169 -7.11 11.26 10.14
N THR A 170 -8.02 11.76 9.30
CA THR A 170 -8.32 11.15 7.99
C THR A 170 -7.19 11.39 7.00
N ARG A 171 -6.63 12.59 6.95
CA ARG A 171 -5.44 12.92 6.15
C ARG A 171 -4.25 12.05 6.57
N LYS A 172 -4.02 11.94 7.88
CA LYS A 172 -3.02 11.05 8.47
C LYS A 172 -3.18 9.60 8.02
N TYR A 173 -4.41 9.08 7.94
CA TYR A 173 -4.69 7.72 7.48
C TYR A 173 -4.25 7.51 6.01
N TYR A 174 -4.59 8.40 5.09
CA TYR A 174 -4.20 8.28 3.69
C TYR A 174 -2.68 8.39 3.51
N LEU A 175 -2.06 9.36 4.18
CA LEU A 175 -0.61 9.57 4.10
C LEU A 175 0.20 8.44 4.74
N LYS A 176 -0.29 7.83 5.84
CA LYS A 176 0.33 6.61 6.40
C LYS A 176 0.27 5.45 5.43
N THR A 177 -0.84 5.29 4.70
CA THR A 177 -0.97 4.21 3.70
C THR A 177 -0.03 4.45 2.51
N LEU A 178 0.04 5.68 2.00
CA LEU A 178 0.99 6.06 0.95
C LEU A 178 2.44 5.85 1.39
N ARG A 179 2.80 6.25 2.61
CA ARG A 179 4.12 6.00 3.19
C ARG A 179 4.45 4.52 3.25
N ALA A 180 3.51 3.69 3.70
CA ALA A 180 3.71 2.25 3.77
C ALA A 180 3.94 1.63 2.38
N LEU A 181 3.21 2.10 1.36
CA LEU A 181 3.42 1.69 -0.03
C LEU A 181 4.82 2.06 -0.53
N LEU A 182 5.24 3.33 -0.33
CA LEU A 182 6.55 3.82 -0.77
C LEU A 182 7.70 3.09 -0.07
N ASN A 183 7.59 2.86 1.23
CA ASN A 183 8.59 2.10 1.98
C ASN A 183 8.75 0.68 1.43
N LYS A 184 7.64 0.04 1.06
CA LYS A 184 7.66 -1.29 0.47
C LYS A 184 8.26 -1.27 -0.93
N ALA A 185 7.90 -0.29 -1.75
CA ALA A 185 8.47 -0.10 -3.09
C ALA A 185 9.98 0.14 -3.04
N ILE A 186 10.48 0.93 -2.09
CA ILE A 186 11.91 1.15 -1.88
C ILE A 186 12.61 -0.16 -1.47
N LYS A 187 12.03 -0.92 -0.54
CA LYS A 187 12.57 -2.22 -0.12
C LYS A 187 12.62 -3.22 -1.25
N GLU A 188 11.62 -3.23 -2.13
CA GLU A 188 11.55 -4.09 -3.33
C GLU A 188 12.35 -3.53 -4.53
N LYS A 189 13.03 -2.37 -4.36
CA LYS A 189 13.82 -1.68 -5.40
C LYS A 189 12.98 -1.18 -6.59
N GLU A 190 11.68 -1.03 -6.42
CA GLU A 190 10.77 -0.43 -7.40
C GLU A 190 10.79 1.11 -7.34
N ALA A 191 11.15 1.70 -6.20
CA ALA A 191 11.31 3.13 -5.99
C ALA A 191 12.70 3.48 -5.46
N SER A 192 13.18 4.70 -5.78
CA SER A 192 14.41 5.24 -5.22
C SER A 192 14.16 5.93 -3.86
N PRO A 193 15.05 5.78 -2.89
CA PRO A 193 14.95 6.55 -1.66
C PRO A 193 15.24 8.06 -1.84
N THR A 194 15.81 8.48 -2.97
CA THR A 194 16.25 9.86 -3.21
C THR A 194 15.08 10.86 -3.21
N THR A 195 13.92 10.45 -3.70
CA THR A 195 12.72 11.30 -3.77
C THR A 195 11.70 10.99 -2.67
N TYR A 196 12.12 10.22 -1.65
CA TYR A 196 11.22 9.78 -0.58
C TYR A 196 10.68 10.96 0.24
N PRO A 197 9.34 11.17 0.26
CA PRO A 197 8.76 12.38 0.82
C PRO A 197 8.63 12.41 2.34
N PHE A 198 8.82 11.28 3.03
CA PHE A 198 8.57 11.12 4.47
C PHE A 198 9.85 10.89 5.29
N GLY A 199 11.02 11.15 4.72
CA GLY A 199 12.32 11.04 5.38
C GLY A 199 12.61 12.21 6.34
N SER A 200 13.86 12.28 6.80
CA SER A 200 14.32 13.42 7.60
C SER A 200 14.16 14.71 6.80
N GLY A 201 13.54 15.73 7.38
CA GLY A 201 13.17 16.97 6.69
C GLY A 201 12.02 16.83 5.68
N GLY A 202 11.38 15.67 5.59
CA GLY A 202 10.21 15.42 4.76
C GLY A 202 8.89 15.77 5.44
N PHE A 203 7.79 15.25 4.88
CA PHE A 203 6.45 15.52 5.39
C PHE A 203 6.21 14.81 6.74
N GLU A 204 5.86 15.59 7.76
CA GLU A 204 5.60 15.10 9.11
C GLU A 204 4.15 14.66 9.29
N ILE A 205 3.87 13.37 9.09
CA ILE A 205 2.51 12.82 9.19
C ILE A 205 1.93 12.98 10.62
N ASN A 206 2.76 12.97 11.64
CA ASN A 206 2.28 13.06 13.04
C ASN A 206 1.73 14.44 13.40
N SER A 207 2.15 15.50 12.69
CA SER A 207 1.61 16.85 12.87
C SER A 207 0.11 16.95 12.55
N LEU A 208 -0.44 15.97 11.83
CA LEU A 208 -1.86 15.90 11.48
C LEU A 208 -2.73 15.23 12.56
N GLU A 209 -2.15 14.84 13.69
CA GLU A 209 -2.88 14.18 14.75
C GLU A 209 -3.81 15.15 15.47
N GLU A 210 -5.09 14.83 15.46
CA GLU A 210 -6.12 15.56 16.17
C GLU A 210 -6.64 14.73 17.32
N GLU A 211 -6.82 15.34 18.47
CA GLU A 211 -7.42 14.67 19.61
C GLU A 211 -8.90 14.35 19.34
N THR A 212 -9.28 13.11 19.59
CA THR A 212 -10.67 12.68 19.42
C THR A 212 -11.36 12.60 20.76
N ARG A 213 -12.53 13.23 20.88
CA ARG A 213 -13.35 13.13 22.09
C ARG A 213 -13.72 11.67 22.37
N LYS A 214 -13.30 11.17 23.52
CA LYS A 214 -13.69 9.83 23.99
C LYS A 214 -15.17 9.89 24.41
N ARG A 215 -15.96 8.95 23.90
CA ARG A 215 -17.35 8.76 24.27
C ARG A 215 -17.42 7.56 25.21
N TYR A 216 -18.14 7.70 26.30
CA TYR A 216 -18.39 6.64 27.25
C TYR A 216 -19.85 6.75 27.75
N LEU A 217 -20.41 5.65 28.20
CA LEU A 217 -21.69 5.63 28.88
C LEU A 217 -21.48 5.89 30.35
N LEU A 218 -22.39 6.64 30.96
CA LEU A 218 -22.43 6.78 32.43
C LEU A 218 -22.90 5.46 33.05
N SER A 219 -22.60 5.26 34.34
CA SER A 219 -23.01 4.05 35.06
C SER A 219 -24.52 3.87 35.07
N GLU A 220 -25.26 4.98 35.14
CA GLU A 220 -26.73 5.02 35.12
C GLU A 220 -27.28 4.58 33.77
N ASP A 221 -26.70 5.07 32.63
CA ASP A 221 -27.08 4.66 31.28
C ASP A 221 -26.82 3.16 31.06
N LEU A 222 -25.73 2.66 31.64
CA LEU A 222 -25.38 1.25 31.54
C LEU A 222 -26.35 0.38 32.35
N ALA A 223 -26.76 0.82 33.58
CA ALA A 223 -27.74 0.14 34.37
C ALA A 223 -29.09 0.09 33.64
N LEU A 224 -29.55 1.22 33.11
CA LEU A 224 -30.76 1.30 32.31
C LEU A 224 -30.73 0.32 31.12
N LEU A 225 -29.58 0.28 30.38
CA LEU A 225 -29.41 -0.65 29.28
C LEU A 225 -29.48 -2.13 29.70
N LYS A 226 -29.00 -2.47 30.90
CA LYS A 226 -29.08 -3.82 31.46
C LYS A 226 -30.50 -4.20 31.84
N ASP A 227 -31.23 -3.29 32.45
CA ASP A 227 -32.51 -3.57 33.12
C ASP A 227 -33.74 -3.35 32.21
N THR A 228 -33.52 -2.85 30.98
CA THR A 228 -34.61 -2.59 30.03
C THR A 228 -34.54 -3.53 28.81
N PRO A 229 -35.15 -4.72 28.87
CA PRO A 229 -35.30 -5.58 27.69
C PRO A 229 -36.11 -4.87 26.61
N GLN A 230 -35.86 -5.24 25.37
CA GLN A 230 -36.50 -4.66 24.21
C GLN A 230 -37.49 -5.65 23.58
N ASP A 231 -38.72 -5.21 23.30
CA ASP A 231 -39.74 -6.03 22.61
C ASP A 231 -39.35 -6.31 21.16
N ASN A 232 -38.65 -5.35 20.52
CA ASN A 232 -38.15 -5.54 19.18
C ASN A 232 -36.92 -6.46 19.21
N TYR A 233 -37.04 -7.60 18.54
CA TYR A 233 -35.98 -8.60 18.46
C TYR A 233 -34.63 -8.04 17.99
N THR A 234 -34.62 -7.15 16.99
CA THR A 234 -33.38 -6.58 16.45
C THR A 234 -32.69 -5.65 17.47
N LEU A 235 -33.47 -4.89 18.25
CA LEU A 235 -32.95 -4.03 19.30
C LEU A 235 -32.46 -4.88 20.48
N GLU A 236 -33.23 -5.89 20.91
CA GLU A 236 -32.84 -6.81 21.99
C GLU A 236 -31.55 -7.57 21.63
N TYR A 237 -31.47 -8.09 20.40
CA TYR A 237 -30.24 -8.71 19.88
C TYR A 237 -29.04 -7.75 19.95
N THR A 238 -29.24 -6.50 19.53
CA THR A 238 -28.20 -5.46 19.55
C THR A 238 -27.77 -5.14 20.96
N ARG A 239 -28.72 -5.00 21.88
CA ARG A 239 -28.49 -4.77 23.31
C ARG A 239 -27.65 -5.89 23.92
N ARG A 240 -28.00 -7.14 23.65
CA ARG A 240 -27.26 -8.31 24.17
C ARG A 240 -25.86 -8.43 23.59
N LEU A 241 -25.66 -8.10 22.32
CA LEU A 241 -24.33 -8.02 21.74
C LEU A 241 -23.47 -6.93 22.43
N PHE A 242 -24.07 -5.80 22.76
CA PHE A 242 -23.37 -4.74 23.49
C PHE A 242 -23.00 -5.19 24.90
N LEU A 243 -23.95 -5.78 25.64
CA LEU A 243 -23.68 -6.30 26.98
C LEU A 243 -22.63 -7.42 26.97
N PHE A 244 -22.67 -8.31 25.99
CA PHE A 244 -21.64 -9.33 25.81
C PHE A 244 -20.25 -8.68 25.62
N SER A 245 -20.14 -7.69 24.72
CA SER A 245 -18.89 -6.95 24.52
C SER A 245 -18.42 -6.28 25.81
N TYR A 246 -19.34 -5.65 26.54
CA TYR A 246 -19.06 -4.97 27.82
C TYR A 246 -18.53 -5.95 28.87
N HIS A 247 -19.24 -7.04 29.13
CA HIS A 247 -18.84 -8.06 30.12
C HIS A 247 -17.56 -8.81 29.71
N CYS A 248 -17.24 -8.82 28.41
CA CYS A 248 -15.96 -9.29 27.89
C CYS A 248 -14.88 -8.19 27.83
N PHE A 249 -14.94 -7.19 28.73
CA PHE A 249 -13.98 -6.09 28.87
C PHE A 249 -13.81 -5.24 27.59
N GLY A 250 -14.88 -5.00 26.85
CA GLY A 250 -14.87 -4.21 25.64
C GLY A 250 -14.24 -4.93 24.44
N VAL A 251 -14.46 -6.23 24.32
CA VAL A 251 -14.02 -6.99 23.16
C VAL A 251 -14.54 -6.35 21.88
N SER A 252 -13.68 -6.22 20.88
CA SER A 252 -14.09 -5.57 19.63
C SER A 252 -15.12 -6.40 18.87
N PHE A 253 -16.00 -5.73 18.11
CA PHE A 253 -17.06 -6.41 17.35
C PHE A 253 -16.50 -7.51 16.42
N ILE A 254 -15.36 -7.25 15.76
CA ILE A 254 -14.73 -8.24 14.88
C ILE A 254 -14.16 -9.44 15.66
N ASP A 255 -13.63 -9.20 16.87
CA ASP A 255 -13.10 -10.27 17.70
C ASP A 255 -14.23 -11.17 18.20
N MET A 256 -15.29 -10.59 18.79
CA MET A 256 -16.43 -11.38 19.26
C MET A 256 -17.18 -12.10 18.12
N ALA A 257 -17.28 -11.50 16.95
CA ALA A 257 -17.90 -12.12 15.78
C ALA A 257 -17.22 -13.43 15.33
N THR A 258 -15.93 -13.56 15.66
CA THR A 258 -15.12 -14.73 15.26
C THR A 258 -14.91 -15.72 16.42
N PHE A 259 -15.53 -15.54 17.56
CA PHE A 259 -15.45 -16.50 18.66
C PHE A 259 -16.16 -17.80 18.30
N THR A 260 -15.48 -18.90 18.53
CA THR A 260 -15.96 -20.26 18.33
C THR A 260 -15.87 -21.07 19.62
N SER A 261 -16.46 -22.24 19.64
CA SER A 261 -16.33 -23.17 20.78
C SER A 261 -14.87 -23.52 21.10
N GLN A 262 -13.96 -23.42 20.12
CA GLN A 262 -12.53 -23.63 20.33
C GLN A 262 -11.86 -22.53 21.15
N ASN A 263 -12.51 -21.38 21.31
CA ASN A 263 -12.01 -20.30 22.16
C ASN A 263 -12.35 -20.51 23.66
N ILE A 264 -13.21 -21.49 23.99
CA ILE A 264 -13.51 -21.82 25.39
C ILE A 264 -12.47 -22.79 25.92
N GLU A 265 -11.68 -22.33 26.88
CA GLU A 265 -10.73 -23.15 27.63
C GLU A 265 -11.25 -23.41 29.04
N ARG A 266 -11.21 -24.66 29.50
CA ARG A 266 -11.54 -25.04 30.87
C ARG A 266 -10.24 -25.25 31.63
N LEU A 267 -10.07 -24.45 32.68
CA LEU A 267 -8.96 -24.52 33.61
C LEU A 267 -9.49 -24.89 35.02
N GLU A 268 -8.61 -25.22 35.93
CA GLU A 268 -8.98 -25.49 37.34
C GLU A 268 -9.74 -24.32 37.99
N THR A 269 -9.44 -23.09 37.55
CA THR A 269 -10.04 -21.85 38.06
C THR A 269 -11.34 -21.46 37.37
N GLY A 270 -11.83 -22.25 36.41
CA GLY A 270 -13.07 -21.97 35.68
C GLY A 270 -12.93 -22.00 34.15
N GLU A 271 -13.97 -21.53 33.49
CA GLU A 271 -14.01 -21.42 32.03
C GLU A 271 -13.56 -20.02 31.58
N TYR A 272 -12.82 -19.98 30.48
CA TYR A 272 -12.28 -18.74 29.90
C TYR A 272 -12.49 -18.69 28.39
N ILE A 273 -12.83 -17.51 27.87
CA ILE A 273 -12.71 -17.20 26.44
C ILE A 273 -11.28 -16.78 26.18
N VAL A 274 -10.55 -17.57 25.39
CA VAL A 274 -9.13 -17.33 25.09
C VAL A 274 -8.98 -17.03 23.61
N TYR A 275 -8.41 -15.86 23.28
CA TYR A 275 -8.27 -15.43 21.91
C TYR A 275 -7.10 -14.48 21.70
N LYS A 276 -6.65 -14.37 20.45
CA LYS A 276 -5.75 -13.30 20.00
C LYS A 276 -6.53 -12.30 19.16
N ARG A 277 -6.36 -11.00 19.43
CA ARG A 277 -7.06 -9.96 18.68
C ARG A 277 -6.82 -10.09 17.18
N GLN A 278 -7.87 -10.11 16.38
CA GLN A 278 -7.83 -10.28 14.92
C GLN A 278 -6.87 -9.27 14.24
N LYS A 279 -6.85 -8.02 14.73
CA LYS A 279 -6.01 -6.96 14.17
C LYS A 279 -4.51 -7.24 14.25
N ILE A 280 -4.05 -7.99 15.24
CA ILE A 280 -2.62 -8.18 15.55
C ILE A 280 -2.24 -9.66 15.70
N LYS A 281 -3.14 -10.60 15.48
CA LYS A 281 -2.94 -12.05 15.74
C LYS A 281 -1.71 -12.65 15.05
N ASN A 282 -1.32 -12.08 13.91
CA ASN A 282 -0.18 -12.55 13.11
C ASN A 282 1.14 -11.85 13.47
N GLN A 283 1.15 -10.93 14.44
CA GLN A 283 2.38 -10.28 14.89
C GLN A 283 3.15 -11.19 15.85
N ARG A 284 4.48 -11.14 15.75
CA ARG A 284 5.35 -11.92 16.63
C ARG A 284 5.18 -11.46 18.08
N GLY A 285 5.07 -12.42 19.03
CA GLY A 285 5.01 -12.12 20.47
C GLY A 285 3.62 -11.70 20.99
N VAL A 286 2.56 -11.74 20.17
CA VAL A 286 1.19 -11.43 20.64
C VAL A 286 0.73 -12.51 21.61
N LYS A 287 0.47 -12.10 22.85
CA LYS A 287 -0.11 -12.95 23.89
C LYS A 287 -1.61 -13.12 23.66
N ALA A 288 -2.15 -14.27 24.04
CA ALA A 288 -3.59 -14.49 24.08
C ALA A 288 -4.20 -13.70 25.26
N ILE A 289 -5.41 -13.18 25.03
CA ILE A 289 -6.24 -12.57 26.05
C ILE A 289 -7.14 -13.67 26.62
N LYS A 290 -7.25 -13.73 27.94
CA LYS A 290 -8.13 -14.65 28.67
C LYS A 290 -9.21 -13.86 29.38
N ILE A 291 -10.45 -14.15 29.08
CA ILE A 291 -11.65 -13.53 29.66
C ILE A 291 -12.37 -14.60 30.48
N PRO A 292 -12.54 -14.44 31.81
CA PRO A 292 -13.29 -15.40 32.59
C PRO A 292 -14.76 -15.42 32.15
N VAL A 293 -15.33 -16.61 31.97
CA VAL A 293 -16.73 -16.78 31.62
C VAL A 293 -17.56 -16.68 32.92
N THR A 294 -18.03 -15.48 33.17
CA THR A 294 -18.93 -15.21 34.34
C THR A 294 -20.33 -15.76 34.05
N GLU A 295 -21.18 -15.84 35.09
CA GLU A 295 -22.56 -16.26 34.93
C GLU A 295 -23.31 -15.40 33.91
N THR A 296 -23.16 -14.07 33.99
CA THR A 296 -23.76 -13.16 33.00
C THR A 296 -23.32 -13.45 31.54
N ILE A 297 -22.03 -13.80 31.33
CA ILE A 297 -21.56 -14.18 30.01
C ILE A 297 -22.21 -15.49 29.55
N LYS A 298 -22.39 -16.46 30.45
CA LYS A 298 -23.08 -17.72 30.13
C LYS A 298 -24.54 -17.46 29.77
N GLU A 299 -25.27 -16.68 30.56
CA GLU A 299 -26.65 -16.31 30.25
C GLU A 299 -26.79 -15.64 28.87
N LEU A 300 -25.86 -14.78 28.51
CA LEU A 300 -25.85 -14.14 27.20
C LEU A 300 -25.59 -15.15 26.08
N LEU A 301 -24.63 -16.06 26.27
CA LEU A 301 -24.32 -17.11 25.29
C LEU A 301 -25.49 -18.10 25.14
N ASP A 302 -26.13 -18.48 26.23
CA ASP A 302 -27.32 -19.34 26.22
C ASP A 302 -28.50 -18.66 25.53
N TRP A 303 -28.70 -17.37 25.77
CA TRP A 303 -29.70 -16.61 25.04
C TRP A 303 -29.45 -16.61 23.53
N PHE A 304 -28.21 -16.37 23.08
CA PHE A 304 -27.87 -16.45 21.66
C PHE A 304 -28.15 -17.84 21.09
N LYS A 305 -27.80 -18.88 21.82
CA LYS A 305 -28.02 -20.27 21.40
C LYS A 305 -29.51 -20.60 21.26
N MET A 306 -30.37 -20.10 22.16
CA MET A 306 -31.79 -20.38 22.16
C MET A 306 -32.58 -19.53 21.17
N ASN A 307 -32.18 -18.28 20.98
CA ASN A 307 -32.99 -17.29 20.26
C ASN A 307 -32.47 -16.92 18.88
N THR A 308 -31.30 -17.44 18.49
CA THR A 308 -30.69 -17.10 17.19
C THR A 308 -30.13 -18.32 16.48
N PRO A 309 -30.17 -18.36 15.12
CA PRO A 309 -29.48 -19.42 14.39
C PRO A 309 -27.97 -19.22 14.49
N LEU A 310 -27.29 -20.09 15.23
CA LEU A 310 -25.84 -20.17 15.22
C LEU A 310 -25.36 -20.99 14.01
N VAL A 311 -24.34 -20.50 13.31
CA VAL A 311 -23.73 -21.20 12.18
C VAL A 311 -22.44 -21.87 12.63
N GLY A 312 -22.27 -23.13 12.28
CA GLY A 312 -21.10 -23.89 12.67
C GLY A 312 -20.90 -23.93 14.17
N ASN A 313 -19.71 -23.61 14.62
CA ASN A 313 -19.32 -23.57 16.03
C ASN A 313 -19.13 -22.15 16.60
N TYR A 314 -19.68 -21.13 15.92
CA TYR A 314 -19.62 -19.75 16.43
C TYR A 314 -20.43 -19.60 17.72
N LEU A 315 -19.87 -18.84 18.67
CA LEU A 315 -20.51 -18.55 19.96
C LEU A 315 -21.50 -17.39 19.88
N VAL A 316 -21.28 -16.46 18.96
CA VAL A 316 -22.04 -15.23 18.81
C VAL A 316 -22.65 -15.17 17.40
N PRO A 317 -23.94 -14.84 17.24
CA PRO A 317 -24.66 -14.97 15.98
C PRO A 317 -24.44 -13.79 15.02
N VAL A 318 -23.22 -13.36 14.85
CA VAL A 318 -22.87 -12.29 13.90
C VAL A 318 -22.69 -12.85 12.50
N ILE A 319 -22.04 -14.02 12.38
CA ILE A 319 -21.82 -14.71 11.12
C ILE A 319 -23.01 -15.63 10.87
N THR A 320 -23.71 -15.40 9.75
CA THR A 320 -24.99 -16.08 9.44
C THR A 320 -24.90 -17.14 8.34
N LYS A 321 -23.74 -17.28 7.71
CA LYS A 321 -23.43 -18.29 6.69
C LYS A 321 -21.95 -18.60 6.73
N ASP A 322 -21.56 -19.70 6.10
CA ASP A 322 -20.15 -20.05 5.94
C ASP A 322 -19.51 -19.15 4.88
N TYR A 323 -18.91 -18.06 5.36
CA TYR A 323 -18.18 -17.10 4.54
C TYR A 323 -16.67 -17.19 4.79
N SER A 324 -15.88 -16.91 3.76
CA SER A 324 -14.42 -16.85 3.87
C SER A 324 -13.85 -15.58 3.21
N GLY A 325 -12.59 -15.27 3.50
CA GLY A 325 -11.84 -14.19 2.86
C GLY A 325 -12.56 -12.84 2.86
N GLU A 326 -12.66 -12.22 1.69
CA GLU A 326 -13.28 -10.90 1.53
C GLU A 326 -14.79 -10.92 1.81
N GLN A 327 -15.47 -12.01 1.51
CA GLN A 327 -16.92 -12.16 1.80
C GLN A 327 -17.18 -12.11 3.31
N LEU A 328 -16.39 -12.84 4.10
CA LEU A 328 -16.47 -12.81 5.56
C LEU A 328 -16.21 -11.40 6.12
N TYR A 329 -15.16 -10.74 5.62
CA TYR A 329 -14.85 -9.38 6.02
C TYR A 329 -16.01 -8.42 5.73
N ASN A 330 -16.56 -8.45 4.53
CA ASN A 330 -17.67 -7.58 4.13
C ASN A 330 -18.95 -7.89 4.93
N HIS A 331 -19.22 -9.17 5.22
CA HIS A 331 -20.36 -9.58 6.04
C HIS A 331 -20.25 -9.02 7.45
N ILE A 332 -19.14 -9.26 8.15
CA ILE A 332 -18.92 -8.74 9.52
C ILE A 332 -19.01 -7.20 9.53
N ARG A 333 -18.47 -6.52 8.52
CA ARG A 333 -18.55 -5.06 8.40
C ARG A 333 -20.00 -4.59 8.21
N SER A 334 -20.78 -5.24 7.38
CA SER A 334 -22.22 -4.93 7.20
C SER A 334 -23.00 -5.10 8.49
N ARG A 335 -22.78 -6.21 9.20
CA ARG A 335 -23.40 -6.45 10.53
C ARG A 335 -23.00 -5.41 11.56
N TYR A 336 -21.73 -4.98 11.55
CA TYR A 336 -21.27 -3.88 12.42
C TYR A 336 -22.00 -2.57 12.13
N VAL A 337 -22.23 -2.23 10.85
CA VAL A 337 -22.96 -1.00 10.50
C VAL A 337 -24.40 -1.04 11.04
N CYS A 338 -25.10 -2.17 10.89
CA CYS A 338 -26.44 -2.37 11.47
C CYS A 338 -26.41 -2.27 13.00
N TYR A 339 -25.48 -2.98 13.63
CA TYR A 339 -25.27 -2.91 15.09
C TYR A 339 -25.06 -1.47 15.58
N ALA A 340 -24.12 -0.74 14.96
CA ALA A 340 -23.84 0.64 15.34
C ALA A 340 -25.01 1.61 15.09
N LYS A 341 -25.86 1.33 14.10
CA LYS A 341 -27.08 2.10 13.83
C LYS A 341 -28.15 1.85 14.93
N ASN A 342 -28.32 0.62 15.33
CA ASN A 342 -29.32 0.23 16.34
C ASN A 342 -28.95 0.65 17.76
N LEU A 343 -27.67 0.94 18.04
CA LEU A 343 -27.20 1.49 19.32
C LEU A 343 -27.40 3.01 19.45
N LYS A 344 -27.81 3.70 18.40
CA LYS A 344 -28.12 5.14 18.42
C LYS A 344 -29.57 5.40 18.77
#